data_1397d8218ce0198733b29a4c527b91be
#
_entry.id   1397d8218ce0198733b29a4c527b91be
#
_cell.length_a   1.000
_cell.length_b   1.000
_cell.length_c   1.000
_cell.angle_alpha   90.00
_cell.angle_beta   90.00
_cell.angle_gamma   90.00
#
_symmetry.space_group_name_H-M   'P 1'
#
loop_
_entity.id
_entity.type
_entity.pdbx_description
1 polymer ?
#
loop_
_entity_poly.entity_id
_entity_poly.type
_entity_poly.pdbx_seq_one_letter_code
_entity_poly.pdbx_strand_id
1 'polypeptide(L)'
;MKNLWISIKITLAMCVVLFVGYVLVLRLVAWVASPNNGEAPVVTYNGKVVGAANVGQVFTDSVYFWGRPSNVDYNGGGSGGSNKGTNNPEYLAQVEERIDAFLAAHPYLSREEVPAEMVTASGSGLDPDISIRGAEVQIRRVAGARGMSEAEVKKIVAVSYTHLRAHETRHDL
;
A
#
# COMPACT_ATOMS: atom_id res chain seq x y z
N MET A 1 49.49 -14.52 -0.22
CA MET A 1 49.34 -13.23 0.47
C MET A 1 49.14 -12.07 -0.50
N LYS A 2 49.94 -11.91 -1.57
CA LYS A 2 49.78 -10.81 -2.55
C LYS A 2 48.40 -10.75 -3.19
N ASN A 3 47.86 -11.88 -3.62
CA ASN A 3 46.49 -11.93 -4.27
C ASN A 3 45.40 -11.59 -3.27
N LEU A 4 45.50 -11.99 -2.00
CA LEU A 4 44.54 -11.61 -0.96
C LEU A 4 44.48 -10.10 -0.77
N TRP A 5 45.65 -9.42 -0.69
CA TRP A 5 45.72 -7.96 -0.58
C TRP A 5 45.11 -7.24 -1.80
N ILE A 6 45.33 -7.80 -3.00
CA ILE A 6 44.73 -7.26 -4.23
C ILE A 6 43.22 -7.41 -4.17
N SER A 7 42.70 -8.58 -3.81
CA SER A 7 41.25 -8.82 -3.67
C SER A 7 40.60 -7.88 -2.66
N ILE A 8 41.22 -7.70 -1.47
CA ILE A 8 40.70 -6.79 -0.46
C ILE A 8 40.63 -5.34 -0.99
N LYS A 9 41.68 -4.86 -1.67
CA LYS A 9 41.69 -3.50 -2.24
C LYS A 9 40.61 -3.32 -3.31
N ILE A 10 40.43 -4.30 -4.20
CA ILE A 10 39.40 -4.24 -5.23
C ILE A 10 38.02 -4.26 -4.58
N THR A 11 37.77 -5.12 -3.59
CA THR A 11 36.49 -5.18 -2.89
C THR A 11 36.19 -3.84 -2.21
N LEU A 12 37.16 -3.26 -1.49
CA LEU A 12 36.96 -1.96 -0.84
C LEU A 12 36.71 -0.84 -1.87
N ALA A 13 37.47 -0.83 -2.96
CA ALA A 13 37.26 0.15 -4.05
C ALA A 13 35.85 0.01 -4.66
N MET A 14 35.39 -1.21 -4.93
CA MET A 14 34.05 -1.46 -5.45
C MET A 14 32.97 -1.11 -4.43
N CYS A 15 33.20 -1.34 -3.14
CA CYS A 15 32.29 -0.89 -2.08
C CYS A 15 32.12 0.65 -2.11
N VAL A 16 33.21 1.39 -2.21
CA VAL A 16 33.15 2.86 -2.29
C VAL A 16 32.40 3.30 -3.56
N VAL A 17 32.71 2.71 -4.71
CA VAL A 17 32.05 3.05 -5.98
C VAL A 17 30.54 2.75 -5.92
N LEU A 18 30.16 1.59 -5.41
CA LEU A 18 28.75 1.15 -5.41
C LEU A 18 27.95 1.75 -4.25
N PHE A 19 28.45 1.76 -3.04
CA PHE A 19 27.67 2.25 -1.89
C PHE A 19 27.75 3.79 -1.72
N VAL A 20 28.76 4.43 -2.23
CA VAL A 20 28.87 5.89 -2.14
C VAL A 20 28.64 6.54 -3.52
N GLY A 21 29.47 6.23 -4.51
CA GLY A 21 29.42 6.87 -5.81
C GLY A 21 28.08 6.67 -6.53
N TYR A 22 27.63 5.42 -6.65
CA TYR A 22 26.36 5.10 -7.31
C TYR A 22 25.16 5.71 -6.58
N VAL A 23 25.13 5.63 -5.25
CA VAL A 23 24.02 6.21 -4.46
C VAL A 23 23.97 7.73 -4.59
N LEU A 24 25.13 8.40 -4.60
CA LEU A 24 25.21 9.85 -4.82
C LEU A 24 24.72 10.26 -6.22
N VAL A 25 25.08 9.50 -7.25
CA VAL A 25 24.58 9.73 -8.62
C VAL A 25 23.07 9.58 -8.67
N LEU A 26 22.51 8.50 -8.11
CA LEU A 26 21.07 8.31 -8.07
C LEU A 26 20.37 9.44 -7.29
N ARG A 27 20.91 9.84 -6.15
CA ARG A 27 20.36 10.95 -5.36
C ARG A 27 20.39 12.27 -6.15
N LEU A 28 21.47 12.56 -6.87
CA LEU A 28 21.58 13.74 -7.71
C LEU A 28 20.55 13.73 -8.84
N VAL A 29 20.40 12.59 -9.52
CA VAL A 29 19.40 12.43 -10.58
C VAL A 29 17.98 12.60 -10.01
N ALA A 30 17.69 11.98 -8.89
CA ALA A 30 16.39 12.12 -8.23
C ALA A 30 16.11 13.58 -7.84
N TRP A 31 17.10 14.27 -7.30
CA TRP A 31 16.98 15.67 -6.90
C TRP A 31 16.67 16.60 -8.08
N VAL A 32 17.28 16.34 -9.25
CA VAL A 32 17.11 17.19 -10.45
C VAL A 32 15.87 16.82 -11.26
N ALA A 33 15.58 15.51 -11.41
CA ALA A 33 14.61 15.00 -12.37
C ALA A 33 13.29 14.52 -11.74
N SER A 34 13.25 14.26 -10.43
CA SER A 34 12.03 13.74 -9.80
C SER A 34 11.19 14.83 -9.15
N PRO A 35 9.85 14.65 -9.07
CA PRO A 35 8.99 15.48 -8.26
C PRO A 35 9.47 15.50 -6.79
N ASN A 36 9.26 16.62 -6.09
CA ASN A 36 9.69 16.82 -4.70
C ASN A 36 11.18 16.53 -4.44
N ASN A 37 12.06 16.76 -5.42
CA ASN A 37 13.49 16.50 -5.32
C ASN A 37 13.82 15.03 -4.94
N GLY A 38 12.96 14.08 -5.34
CA GLY A 38 13.09 12.67 -5.00
C GLY A 38 12.66 12.30 -3.58
N GLU A 39 12.03 13.21 -2.86
CA GLU A 39 11.39 12.91 -1.57
C GLU A 39 10.01 12.27 -1.79
N ALA A 40 9.64 11.32 -0.94
CA ALA A 40 8.31 10.71 -0.99
C ALA A 40 7.23 11.76 -0.69
N PRO A 41 6.11 11.79 -1.43
CA PRO A 41 4.99 12.67 -1.12
C PRO A 41 4.42 12.31 0.26
N VAL A 42 4.20 13.32 1.09
CA VAL A 42 3.67 13.14 2.45
C VAL A 42 2.29 13.79 2.58
N VAL A 43 1.45 13.19 3.41
CA VAL A 43 0.17 13.75 3.82
C VAL A 43 0.36 14.53 5.11
N THR A 44 -0.14 15.78 5.12
CA THR A 44 -0.09 16.65 6.29
C THR A 44 -1.49 16.94 6.82
N TYR A 45 -1.65 16.88 8.12
CA TYR A 45 -2.88 17.27 8.80
C TYR A 45 -2.54 18.23 9.96
N ASN A 46 -3.18 19.40 10.01
CA ASN A 46 -2.90 20.46 10.99
C ASN A 46 -1.39 20.83 11.09
N GLY A 47 -0.70 20.90 9.94
CA GLY A 47 0.73 21.23 9.86
C GLY A 47 1.69 20.12 10.30
N LYS A 48 1.20 18.94 10.64
CA LYS A 48 2.02 17.77 10.98
C LYS A 48 1.96 16.72 9.87
N VAL A 49 3.10 16.12 9.55
CA VAL A 49 3.16 14.96 8.66
C VAL A 49 2.50 13.78 9.36
N VAL A 50 1.47 13.21 8.75
CA VAL A 50 0.70 12.08 9.31
C VAL A 50 0.95 10.77 8.59
N GLY A 51 1.59 10.79 7.43
CA GLY A 51 1.96 9.59 6.67
C GLY A 51 2.55 9.92 5.31
N ALA A 52 3.02 8.90 4.62
CA ALA A 52 3.41 8.98 3.21
C ALA A 52 2.16 8.72 2.34
N ALA A 53 1.99 9.51 1.26
CA ALA A 53 0.80 9.40 0.41
C ALA A 53 0.68 8.05 -0.30
N ASN A 54 1.82 7.41 -0.57
CA ASN A 54 1.89 6.12 -1.28
C ASN A 54 1.98 4.91 -0.34
N VAL A 55 1.75 5.10 0.96
CA VAL A 55 1.79 4.03 1.96
C VAL A 55 0.44 3.96 2.67
N GLY A 56 -0.20 2.79 2.59
CA GLY A 56 -1.44 2.53 3.29
C GLY A 56 -1.27 2.57 4.80
N GLN A 57 -2.40 2.61 5.49
CA GLN A 57 -2.47 2.59 6.96
C GLN A 57 -3.50 1.58 7.41
N VAL A 58 -3.33 1.07 8.62
CA VAL A 58 -4.31 0.17 9.24
C VAL A 58 -5.50 0.98 9.74
N PHE A 59 -6.68 0.70 9.18
CA PHE A 59 -7.96 1.21 9.66
C PHE A 59 -8.81 0.04 10.12
N THR A 60 -9.17 0.01 11.39
CA THR A 60 -9.98 -1.06 12.01
C THR A 60 -11.35 -0.58 12.48
N ASP A 61 -11.54 0.72 12.63
CA ASP A 61 -12.81 1.30 13.04
C ASP A 61 -13.85 1.19 11.90
N SER A 62 -15.11 0.94 12.28
CA SER A 62 -16.22 0.79 11.35
C SER A 62 -16.58 2.05 10.55
N VAL A 63 -16.16 3.22 11.02
CA VAL A 63 -16.39 4.51 10.34
C VAL A 63 -15.49 4.75 9.13
N TYR A 64 -14.43 3.94 8.96
CA TYR A 64 -13.47 4.06 7.86
C TYR A 64 -13.61 2.93 6.85
N PHE A 65 -13.24 3.19 5.61
CA PHE A 65 -12.97 2.12 4.66
C PHE A 65 -11.73 1.35 5.11
N TRP A 66 -11.79 0.04 5.07
CA TRP A 66 -10.66 -0.83 5.38
C TRP A 66 -9.84 -1.03 4.12
N GLY A 67 -8.52 -1.01 4.29
CA GLY A 67 -7.56 -1.30 3.23
C GLY A 67 -7.31 -2.80 3.06
N ARG A 68 -6.38 -3.13 2.18
CA ARG A 68 -5.92 -4.50 1.95
C ARG A 68 -5.15 -5.03 3.16
N PRO A 69 -5.17 -6.35 3.43
CA PRO A 69 -4.28 -6.92 4.44
C PRO A 69 -2.79 -6.67 4.11
N SER A 70 -2.00 -6.38 5.13
CA SER A 70 -0.55 -6.21 5.03
C SER A 70 0.18 -7.31 5.80
N ASN A 71 1.26 -7.86 5.25
CA ASN A 71 2.14 -8.79 5.95
C ASN A 71 3.30 -8.11 6.68
N VAL A 72 3.41 -6.80 6.55
CA VAL A 72 4.46 -5.97 7.17
C VAL A 72 3.86 -4.83 8.00
N ASP A 73 2.57 -4.92 8.32
CA ASP A 73 1.81 -3.92 9.11
C ASP A 73 1.98 -2.49 8.58
N TYR A 74 2.04 -2.36 7.25
CA TYR A 74 2.30 -1.09 6.55
C TYR A 74 3.61 -0.39 6.96
N ASN A 75 4.60 -1.14 7.43
CA ASN A 75 5.90 -0.59 7.77
C ASN A 75 6.66 -0.16 6.51
N GLY A 76 6.70 1.13 6.23
CA GLY A 76 7.40 1.72 5.08
C GLY A 76 8.91 1.45 5.05
N GLY A 77 9.52 1.06 6.17
CA GLY A 77 10.92 0.65 6.26
C GLY A 77 11.19 -0.80 5.81
N GLY A 78 10.14 -1.58 5.50
CA GLY A 78 10.29 -2.99 5.14
C GLY A 78 9.15 -3.49 4.26
N SER A 79 9.15 -3.12 2.95
CA SER A 79 8.18 -3.63 1.99
C SER A 79 8.33 -5.14 1.78
N GLY A 80 7.22 -5.88 1.78
CA GLY A 80 7.21 -7.32 1.52
C GLY A 80 5.82 -7.95 1.49
N GLY A 81 5.67 -8.97 0.67
CA GLY A 81 4.46 -9.81 0.60
C GLY A 81 4.57 -11.05 1.49
N SER A 82 3.50 -11.86 1.51
CA SER A 82 3.46 -13.12 2.27
C SER A 82 4.46 -14.16 1.77
N ASN A 83 4.83 -14.09 0.48
CA ASN A 83 5.68 -15.07 -0.19
C ASN A 83 5.19 -16.53 -0.06
N LYS A 84 3.91 -16.73 0.29
CA LYS A 84 3.28 -18.05 0.42
C LYS A 84 2.60 -18.45 -0.87
N GLY A 85 2.77 -19.71 -1.27
CA GLY A 85 2.10 -20.25 -2.44
C GLY A 85 0.58 -20.36 -2.24
N THR A 86 -0.17 -20.36 -3.34
CA THR A 86 -1.63 -20.43 -3.34
C THR A 86 -2.19 -21.73 -2.76
N ASN A 87 -1.38 -22.78 -2.71
CA ASN A 87 -1.72 -24.11 -2.16
C ASN A 87 -1.15 -24.32 -0.74
N ASN A 88 -0.54 -23.31 -0.13
CA ASN A 88 -0.02 -23.42 1.23
C ASN A 88 -1.19 -23.46 2.23
N PRO A 89 -1.33 -24.55 3.04
CA PRO A 89 -2.48 -24.73 3.91
C PRO A 89 -2.56 -23.68 5.02
N GLU A 90 -1.43 -23.21 5.52
CA GLU A 90 -1.38 -22.14 6.52
C GLU A 90 -1.85 -20.79 5.94
N TYR A 91 -1.50 -20.51 4.68
CA TYR A 91 -1.98 -19.32 3.98
C TYR A 91 -3.48 -19.39 3.72
N LEU A 92 -3.97 -20.54 3.28
CA LEU A 92 -5.42 -20.74 3.06
C LEU A 92 -6.21 -20.56 4.37
N ALA A 93 -5.71 -21.07 5.49
CA ALA A 93 -6.33 -20.86 6.79
C ALA A 93 -6.37 -19.36 7.19
N GLN A 94 -5.29 -18.62 6.94
CA GLN A 94 -5.28 -17.16 7.18
C GLN A 94 -6.27 -16.40 6.30
N VAL A 95 -6.41 -16.80 5.03
CA VAL A 95 -7.39 -16.20 4.13
C VAL A 95 -8.81 -16.50 4.60
N GLU A 96 -9.09 -17.73 5.06
CA GLU A 96 -10.37 -18.12 5.62
C GLU A 96 -10.74 -17.28 6.84
N GLU A 97 -9.83 -17.15 7.79
CA GLU A 97 -10.01 -16.31 8.97
C GLU A 97 -10.33 -14.85 8.61
N ARG A 98 -9.65 -14.31 7.59
CA ARG A 98 -9.92 -12.94 7.09
C ARG A 98 -11.28 -12.82 6.42
N ILE A 99 -11.73 -13.85 5.68
CA ILE A 99 -13.07 -13.88 5.10
C ILE A 99 -14.11 -13.84 6.20
N ASP A 100 -13.98 -14.69 7.22
CA ASP A 100 -14.91 -14.75 8.33
C ASP A 100 -14.97 -13.43 9.11
N ALA A 101 -13.82 -12.83 9.39
CA ALA A 101 -13.74 -11.52 10.04
C ALA A 101 -14.37 -10.40 9.19
N PHE A 102 -14.17 -10.44 7.86
CA PHE A 102 -14.77 -9.47 6.94
C PHE A 102 -16.28 -9.62 6.89
N LEU A 103 -16.81 -10.84 6.80
CA LEU A 103 -18.24 -11.13 6.79
C LEU A 103 -18.91 -10.77 8.14
N ALA A 104 -18.23 -11.00 9.26
CA ALA A 104 -18.72 -10.59 10.58
C ALA A 104 -18.96 -9.07 10.65
N ALA A 105 -18.12 -8.27 9.99
CA ALA A 105 -18.30 -6.82 9.91
C ALA A 105 -19.28 -6.39 8.81
N HIS A 106 -19.59 -7.27 7.85
CA HIS A 106 -20.45 -7.02 6.70
C HIS A 106 -21.53 -8.11 6.55
N PRO A 107 -22.44 -8.27 7.54
CA PRO A 107 -23.38 -9.39 7.61
C PRO A 107 -24.43 -9.42 6.47
N TYR A 108 -24.43 -8.43 5.63
CA TYR A 108 -25.28 -8.30 4.45
C TYR A 108 -24.64 -8.88 3.17
N LEU A 109 -23.37 -9.32 3.23
CA LEU A 109 -22.68 -9.94 2.11
C LEU A 109 -22.70 -11.47 2.22
N SER A 110 -22.76 -12.12 1.07
CA SER A 110 -22.41 -13.54 0.95
C SER A 110 -20.89 -13.72 0.77
N ARG A 111 -20.41 -14.94 0.98
CA ARG A 111 -19.00 -15.27 0.83
C ARG A 111 -18.45 -14.98 -0.57
N GLU A 112 -19.26 -15.24 -1.60
CA GLU A 112 -18.91 -15.04 -3.00
C GLU A 112 -18.80 -13.56 -3.38
N GLU A 113 -19.39 -12.68 -2.57
CA GLU A 113 -19.35 -11.24 -2.79
C GLU A 113 -18.12 -10.57 -2.18
N VAL A 114 -17.37 -11.28 -1.31
CA VAL A 114 -16.16 -10.76 -0.70
C VAL A 114 -15.07 -10.61 -1.76
N PRO A 115 -14.57 -9.38 -2.03
CA PRO A 115 -13.50 -9.20 -2.99
C PRO A 115 -12.19 -9.84 -2.51
N ALA A 116 -11.51 -10.59 -3.38
CA ALA A 116 -10.29 -11.31 -3.03
C ALA A 116 -9.19 -10.41 -2.43
N GLU A 117 -9.10 -9.17 -2.90
CA GLU A 117 -8.13 -8.20 -2.41
C GLU A 117 -8.36 -7.78 -0.96
N MET A 118 -9.60 -7.85 -0.46
CA MET A 118 -9.92 -7.50 0.93
C MET A 118 -9.48 -8.58 1.93
N VAL A 119 -9.09 -9.75 1.44
CA VAL A 119 -8.69 -10.90 2.27
C VAL A 119 -7.30 -11.43 1.93
N THR A 120 -6.72 -10.96 0.82
CA THR A 120 -5.36 -11.31 0.40
C THR A 120 -4.40 -10.14 0.59
N ALA A 121 -3.24 -10.40 1.17
CA ALA A 121 -2.24 -9.37 1.37
C ALA A 121 -1.72 -8.80 0.04
N SER A 122 -1.41 -7.51 0.02
CA SER A 122 -0.74 -6.88 -1.12
C SER A 122 0.69 -7.39 -1.29
N GLY A 123 1.21 -7.32 -2.51
CA GLY A 123 2.58 -7.76 -2.80
C GLY A 123 3.65 -6.92 -2.11
N SER A 124 3.39 -5.64 -1.90
CA SER A 124 4.30 -4.72 -1.19
C SER A 124 4.06 -4.71 0.32
N GLY A 125 2.87 -5.07 0.78
CA GLY A 125 2.42 -4.83 2.14
C GLY A 125 2.19 -3.36 2.48
N LEU A 126 2.28 -2.45 1.50
CA LEU A 126 2.18 -1.00 1.68
C LEU A 126 1.08 -0.36 0.82
N ASP A 127 0.34 -1.16 0.05
CA ASP A 127 -0.66 -0.69 -0.91
C ASP A 127 -1.75 0.15 -0.24
N PRO A 128 -1.89 1.46 -0.55
CA PRO A 128 -2.90 2.32 0.03
C PRO A 128 -4.27 2.15 -0.63
N ASP A 129 -4.34 1.49 -1.78
CA ASP A 129 -5.49 1.51 -2.65
C ASP A 129 -6.37 0.27 -2.48
N ILE A 130 -7.65 0.44 -2.75
CA ILE A 130 -8.64 -0.63 -2.87
C ILE A 130 -9.39 -0.46 -4.18
N SER A 131 -9.90 -1.55 -4.75
CA SER A 131 -10.73 -1.47 -5.96
C SER A 131 -12.07 -0.79 -5.67
N ILE A 132 -12.75 -0.37 -6.75
CA ILE A 132 -14.12 0.15 -6.66
C ILE A 132 -15.03 -0.87 -5.98
N ARG A 133 -14.90 -2.16 -6.34
CA ARG A 133 -15.67 -3.24 -5.73
C ARG A 133 -15.36 -3.37 -4.23
N GLY A 134 -14.08 -3.28 -3.85
CA GLY A 134 -13.64 -3.28 -2.45
C GLY A 134 -14.22 -2.11 -1.65
N ALA A 135 -14.37 -0.94 -2.28
CA ALA A 135 -15.07 0.20 -1.66
C ALA A 135 -16.59 -0.02 -1.60
N GLU A 136 -17.22 -0.44 -2.70
CA GLU A 136 -18.68 -0.61 -2.79
C GLU A 136 -19.26 -1.55 -1.74
N VAL A 137 -18.60 -2.69 -1.49
CA VAL A 137 -19.06 -3.66 -0.48
C VAL A 137 -19.01 -3.12 0.95
N GLN A 138 -18.24 -2.07 1.21
CA GLN A 138 -18.11 -1.44 2.51
C GLN A 138 -19.05 -0.25 2.74
N ILE A 139 -19.68 0.29 1.67
CA ILE A 139 -20.51 1.52 1.73
C ILE A 139 -21.56 1.43 2.82
N ARG A 140 -22.30 0.33 2.87
CA ARG A 140 -23.42 0.16 3.82
C ARG A 140 -22.95 0.21 5.27
N ARG A 141 -21.83 -0.43 5.59
CA ARG A 141 -21.22 -0.39 6.93
C ARG A 141 -20.77 1.02 7.30
N VAL A 142 -20.02 1.67 6.40
CA VAL A 142 -19.48 3.02 6.62
C VAL A 142 -20.63 4.04 6.76
N ALA A 143 -21.66 3.97 5.90
CA ALA A 143 -22.83 4.83 5.96
C ALA A 143 -23.55 4.70 7.31
N GLY A 144 -23.82 3.46 7.73
CA GLY A 144 -24.46 3.18 9.03
C GLY A 144 -23.65 3.70 10.21
N ALA A 145 -22.33 3.47 10.22
CA ALA A 145 -21.44 3.91 11.28
C ALA A 145 -21.30 5.45 11.37
N ARG A 146 -21.43 6.14 10.24
CA ARG A 146 -21.34 7.61 10.16
C ARG A 146 -22.69 8.33 10.25
N GLY A 147 -23.81 7.62 10.27
CA GLY A 147 -25.15 8.21 10.21
C GLY A 147 -25.45 8.91 8.88
N MET A 148 -24.82 8.48 7.78
CA MET A 148 -24.99 9.01 6.44
C MET A 148 -25.88 8.05 5.60
N SER A 149 -26.46 8.57 4.53
CA SER A 149 -27.11 7.70 3.53
C SER A 149 -26.07 6.96 2.68
N GLU A 150 -26.39 5.74 2.24
CA GLU A 150 -25.52 4.99 1.32
C GLU A 150 -25.27 5.77 0.00
N ALA A 151 -26.24 6.53 -0.47
CA ALA A 151 -26.13 7.35 -1.68
C ALA A 151 -25.07 8.46 -1.53
N GLU A 152 -24.97 9.10 -0.36
CA GLU A 152 -23.95 10.12 -0.08
C GLU A 152 -22.56 9.51 -0.05
N VAL A 153 -22.41 8.38 0.66
CA VAL A 153 -21.11 7.68 0.72
C VAL A 153 -20.69 7.19 -0.66
N LYS A 154 -21.62 6.62 -1.45
CA LYS A 154 -21.37 6.20 -2.84
C LYS A 154 -20.92 7.36 -3.73
N LYS A 155 -21.49 8.55 -3.56
CA LYS A 155 -21.08 9.74 -4.30
C LYS A 155 -19.64 10.14 -3.96
N ILE A 156 -19.26 10.06 -2.69
CA ILE A 156 -17.87 10.36 -2.25
C ILE A 156 -16.89 9.37 -2.89
N VAL A 157 -17.20 8.08 -2.88
CA VAL A 157 -16.39 7.04 -3.53
C VAL A 157 -16.23 7.32 -5.03
N ALA A 158 -17.33 7.64 -5.72
CA ALA A 158 -17.32 7.93 -7.15
C ALA A 158 -16.45 9.15 -7.49
N VAL A 159 -16.52 10.22 -6.69
CA VAL A 159 -15.70 11.44 -6.87
C VAL A 159 -14.21 11.12 -6.64
N SER A 160 -13.88 10.35 -5.61
CA SER A 160 -12.48 9.95 -5.32
C SER A 160 -11.87 9.16 -6.47
N TYR A 161 -12.62 8.24 -7.06
CA TYR A 161 -12.18 7.45 -8.22
C TYR A 161 -11.97 8.30 -9.48
N THR A 162 -12.87 9.23 -9.78
CA THR A 162 -12.76 10.09 -10.97
C THR A 162 -11.60 11.09 -10.85
N HIS A 163 -11.29 11.56 -9.65
CA HIS A 163 -10.14 12.43 -9.42
C HIS A 163 -8.80 11.71 -9.61
N LEU A 164 -8.65 10.47 -9.16
CA LEU A 164 -7.44 9.67 -9.38
C LEU A 164 -7.21 9.45 -10.88
N ARG A 165 -8.24 9.09 -11.62
CA ARG A 165 -8.16 8.87 -13.07
C ARG A 165 -7.84 10.15 -13.87
N ALA A 166 -8.29 11.32 -13.42
CA ALA A 166 -7.97 12.60 -14.05
C ALA A 166 -6.49 13.00 -13.85
N HIS A 167 -5.82 12.50 -12.81
CA HIS A 167 -4.39 12.71 -12.61
C HIS A 167 -3.54 11.77 -13.49
N GLU A 168 -3.95 10.53 -13.70
CA GLU A 168 -3.25 9.59 -14.58
C GLU A 168 -3.29 10.03 -16.07
N THR A 169 -4.43 10.54 -16.55
CA THR A 169 -4.57 11.03 -17.92
C THR A 169 -3.84 12.35 -18.20
N ARG A 170 -3.33 13.03 -17.18
CA ARG A 170 -2.61 14.29 -17.33
C ARG A 170 -1.11 14.13 -17.63
N HIS A 171 -0.59 12.92 -17.49
CA HIS A 171 0.79 12.57 -17.82
C HIS A 171 0.98 12.05 -19.25
N ASP A 172 -0.10 11.80 -19.99
CA ASP A 172 -0.07 11.27 -21.38
C ASP A 172 -0.34 12.34 -22.44
N LEU A 173 -0.21 13.60 -22.12
CA LEU A 173 -0.21 14.76 -23.01
C LEU A 173 1.06 15.58 -22.78
#